data_100f5032c89a272d2390289ef1aaddf2
#
_entry.id   100f5032c89a272d2390289ef1aaddf2
#
_cell.length_a   1.000
_cell.length_b   1.000
_cell.length_c   1.000
_cell.angle_alpha   90.00
_cell.angle_beta   90.00
_cell.angle_gamma   90.00
#
_symmetry.space_group_name_H-M   'P 1'
#
loop_
_entity.id
_entity.type
_entity.pdbx_description
1 polymer ?
#
loop_
_entity_poly.entity_id
_entity_poly.type
_entity_poly.pdbx_seq_one_letter_code
_entity_poly.pdbx_strand_id
1 'polypeptide(L)'
;SSAASDVYKRQGQTSKYQGKVRDVYTIKDDILVIIASDRISAFDIVMPKSVPYKGQVLNQISIEMLDSTKDIIDNWLISSPDPNVSIGHKLKPIKIEMVIRGYLSGHADRLYKSGARSICGVKMPDGLVSNQKFDEPIITPSTKADFGHDEDISKSDILKKNILSIDQYEEVEKITHKLFERGTKIAEERGLILVDTKYEFGYDNKNRLYL
;
A
#
# COMPACT_ATOMS: atom_id res chain seq x y z
N SER A 1 10.41 17.69 -28.57
CA SER A 1 9.62 17.10 -29.66
C SER A 1 8.57 16.15 -29.06
N SER A 2 7.36 16.65 -28.86
CA SER A 2 6.23 15.93 -28.28
C SER A 2 5.54 14.97 -29.26
N ALA A 3 6.01 14.83 -30.47
CA ALA A 3 5.37 14.03 -31.51
C ALA A 3 5.73 12.54 -31.48
N ALA A 4 6.78 12.15 -30.77
CA ALA A 4 7.23 10.75 -30.74
C ALA A 4 6.53 9.91 -29.68
N SER A 5 5.86 10.51 -28.67
CA SER A 5 5.17 9.77 -27.62
C SER A 5 3.76 9.30 -27.98
N ASP A 6 3.17 9.85 -29.04
CA ASP A 6 1.79 9.51 -29.46
C ASP A 6 1.72 8.38 -30.50
N VAL A 7 2.83 7.94 -31.06
CA VAL A 7 2.85 7.00 -32.19
C VAL A 7 2.70 5.54 -31.75
N TYR A 8 2.92 5.21 -30.48
CA TYR A 8 2.78 3.83 -29.99
C TYR A 8 1.64 3.73 -28.96
N LYS A 9 0.39 3.91 -29.39
CA LYS A 9 -0.72 3.31 -28.66
C LYS A 9 -0.53 1.80 -28.74
N ARG A 10 -0.12 1.18 -27.61
CA ARG A 10 -0.04 -0.28 -27.51
C ARG A 10 -1.42 -0.84 -27.82
N GLN A 11 -1.50 -1.90 -28.64
CA GLN A 11 -2.77 -2.51 -29.00
C GLN A 11 -3.58 -2.86 -27.73
N GLY A 12 -4.82 -2.36 -27.64
CA GLY A 12 -5.71 -2.55 -26.50
C GLY A 12 -5.47 -1.62 -25.32
N GLN A 13 -4.56 -0.65 -25.40
CA GLN A 13 -4.40 0.36 -24.35
C GLN A 13 -5.60 1.31 -24.32
N THR A 14 -6.28 1.38 -23.16
CA THR A 14 -7.45 2.25 -22.94
C THR A 14 -7.12 3.51 -22.16
N SER A 15 -6.13 3.45 -21.26
CA SER A 15 -5.67 4.63 -20.53
C SER A 15 -4.19 4.61 -20.20
N LYS A 16 -3.66 5.79 -19.86
CA LYS A 16 -2.32 5.99 -19.28
C LYS A 16 -2.43 6.99 -18.14
N TYR A 17 -1.84 6.65 -17.01
CA TYR A 17 -1.67 7.56 -15.87
C TYR A 17 -0.19 7.62 -15.50
N GLN A 18 0.35 8.82 -15.38
CA GLN A 18 1.71 9.06 -14.92
C GLN A 18 1.67 9.56 -13.49
N GLY A 19 2.01 8.67 -12.56
CA GLY A 19 2.16 9.02 -11.15
C GLY A 19 3.51 9.65 -10.84
N LYS A 20 3.73 10.03 -9.60
CA LYS A 20 4.99 10.64 -9.14
C LYS A 20 6.20 9.74 -9.40
N VAL A 21 6.06 8.42 -9.22
CA VAL A 21 7.15 7.44 -9.30
C VAL A 21 6.82 6.19 -10.12
N ARG A 22 5.61 6.08 -10.66
CA ARG A 22 5.15 4.95 -11.47
C ARG A 22 4.35 5.45 -12.67
N ASP A 23 4.45 4.74 -13.78
CA ASP A 23 3.57 4.92 -14.93
C ASP A 23 2.64 3.71 -15.01
N VAL A 24 1.34 3.96 -15.13
CA VAL A 24 0.28 2.94 -15.12
C VAL A 24 -0.46 2.96 -16.44
N TYR A 25 -0.55 1.83 -17.09
CA TYR A 25 -1.29 1.63 -18.32
C TYR A 25 -2.43 0.65 -18.08
N THR A 26 -3.63 0.97 -18.56
CA THR A 26 -4.76 0.05 -18.57
C THR A 26 -4.88 -0.58 -19.95
N ILE A 27 -5.01 -1.90 -19.99
CA ILE A 27 -5.17 -2.68 -21.22
C ILE A 27 -6.53 -3.39 -21.17
N LYS A 28 -7.37 -3.16 -22.18
CA LYS A 28 -8.72 -3.77 -22.32
C LYS A 28 -9.61 -3.65 -21.07
N ASP A 29 -9.35 -2.59 -20.26
CA ASP A 29 -10.07 -2.25 -19.03
C ASP A 29 -9.99 -3.25 -17.87
N ASP A 30 -9.26 -4.35 -18.00
CA ASP A 30 -9.14 -5.40 -16.98
C ASP A 30 -7.71 -5.71 -16.55
N ILE A 31 -6.71 -5.22 -17.28
CA ILE A 31 -5.29 -5.44 -17.00
C ILE A 31 -4.58 -4.11 -16.73
N LEU A 32 -3.76 -4.09 -15.71
CA LEU A 32 -2.80 -3.01 -15.43
C LEU A 32 -1.40 -3.45 -15.82
N VAL A 33 -0.67 -2.54 -16.48
CA VAL A 33 0.78 -2.62 -16.64
C VAL A 33 1.37 -1.46 -15.87
N ILE A 34 2.13 -1.75 -14.83
CA ILE A 34 2.76 -0.76 -13.96
C ILE A 34 4.26 -0.78 -14.20
N ILE A 35 4.82 0.39 -14.53
CA ILE A 35 6.26 0.58 -14.70
C ILE A 35 6.77 1.40 -13.52
N ALA A 36 7.56 0.78 -12.64
CA ALA A 36 8.24 1.45 -11.57
C ALA A 36 9.44 2.23 -12.16
N SER A 37 9.44 3.55 -11.95
CA SER A 37 10.50 4.42 -12.46
C SER A 37 11.54 4.72 -11.38
N ASP A 38 12.68 5.24 -11.82
CA ASP A 38 13.75 5.71 -10.94
C ASP A 38 13.48 7.08 -10.32
N ARG A 39 12.33 7.71 -10.69
CA ARG A 39 11.88 8.96 -10.06
C ARG A 39 11.72 8.77 -8.56
N ILE A 40 12.12 9.79 -7.78
CA ILE A 40 11.90 9.85 -6.35
C ILE A 40 11.00 11.04 -6.03
N SER A 41 10.09 10.86 -5.09
CA SER A 41 9.23 11.91 -4.56
C SER A 41 9.41 12.02 -3.06
N ALA A 42 9.51 13.25 -2.56
CA ALA A 42 9.52 13.57 -1.15
C ALA A 42 8.63 14.78 -0.90
N PHE A 43 7.81 14.74 0.16
CA PHE A 43 6.83 15.80 0.48
C PHE A 43 5.95 16.18 -0.73
N ASP A 44 5.50 15.18 -1.47
CA ASP A 44 4.70 15.29 -2.69
C ASP A 44 5.39 15.98 -3.90
N ILE A 45 6.67 16.31 -3.79
CA ILE A 45 7.47 16.90 -4.87
C ILE A 45 8.29 15.80 -5.54
N VAL A 46 8.18 15.70 -6.86
CA VAL A 46 9.08 14.85 -7.65
C VAL A 46 10.44 15.54 -7.75
N MET A 47 11.47 14.87 -7.26
CA MET A 47 12.83 15.41 -7.24
C MET A 47 13.41 15.52 -8.66
N PRO A 48 14.27 16.52 -8.94
CA PRO A 48 14.81 16.73 -10.28
C PRO A 48 15.81 15.65 -10.72
N LYS A 49 16.37 14.90 -9.77
CA LYS A 49 17.28 13.78 -10.05
C LYS A 49 16.64 12.48 -9.63
N SER A 50 16.74 11.47 -10.47
CA SER A 50 16.33 10.10 -10.18
C SER A 50 17.42 9.34 -9.40
N VAL A 51 17.03 8.24 -8.77
CA VAL A 51 17.96 7.29 -8.14
C VAL A 51 18.08 6.08 -9.05
N PRO A 52 19.25 5.85 -9.68
CA PRO A 52 19.45 4.73 -10.60
C PRO A 52 19.03 3.39 -9.99
N TYR A 53 18.32 2.57 -10.78
CA TYR A 53 17.83 1.24 -10.40
C TYR A 53 16.77 1.20 -9.29
N LYS A 54 16.34 2.36 -8.74
CA LYS A 54 15.31 2.40 -7.69
C LYS A 54 14.03 1.67 -8.11
N GLY A 55 13.54 1.91 -9.33
CA GLY A 55 12.34 1.26 -9.84
C GLY A 55 12.47 -0.25 -9.89
N GLN A 56 13.59 -0.75 -10.39
CA GLN A 56 13.87 -2.18 -10.46
C GLN A 56 13.92 -2.84 -9.07
N VAL A 57 14.69 -2.25 -8.15
CA VAL A 57 14.84 -2.78 -6.79
C VAL A 57 13.49 -2.85 -6.07
N LEU A 58 12.73 -1.76 -6.08
CA LEU A 58 11.44 -1.70 -5.40
C LEU A 58 10.40 -2.65 -6.02
N ASN A 59 10.38 -2.78 -7.35
CA ASN A 59 9.46 -3.69 -8.03
C ASN A 59 9.78 -5.15 -7.70
N GLN A 60 11.04 -5.55 -7.72
CA GLN A 60 11.46 -6.92 -7.40
C GLN A 60 11.16 -7.27 -5.92
N ILE A 61 11.42 -6.35 -4.98
CA ILE A 61 11.05 -6.54 -3.57
C ILE A 61 9.52 -6.71 -3.45
N SER A 62 8.74 -5.89 -4.14
CA SER A 62 7.27 -5.99 -4.12
C SER A 62 6.78 -7.34 -4.63
N ILE A 63 7.36 -7.84 -5.73
CA ILE A 63 7.01 -9.15 -6.30
C ILE A 63 7.32 -10.27 -5.30
N GLU A 64 8.51 -10.28 -4.71
CA GLU A 64 8.91 -11.27 -3.72
C GLU A 64 7.96 -11.27 -2.51
N MET A 65 7.57 -10.09 -2.01
CA MET A 65 6.62 -9.98 -0.91
C MET A 65 5.23 -10.48 -1.31
N LEU A 66 4.73 -10.13 -2.49
CA LEU A 66 3.44 -10.62 -2.99
C LEU A 66 3.45 -12.14 -3.17
N ASP A 67 4.53 -12.70 -3.70
CA ASP A 67 4.68 -14.15 -3.86
C ASP A 67 4.74 -14.89 -2.52
N SER A 68 5.40 -14.31 -1.52
CA SER A 68 5.53 -14.88 -0.19
C SER A 68 4.24 -14.90 0.62
N THR A 69 3.18 -14.24 0.15
CA THR A 69 1.89 -14.10 0.85
C THR A 69 0.70 -14.72 0.13
N LYS A 70 0.92 -15.43 -0.96
CA LYS A 70 -0.14 -16.07 -1.78
C LYS A 70 -0.98 -17.10 -1.04
N ASP A 71 -0.44 -17.71 -0.01
CA ASP A 71 -1.16 -18.64 0.88
C ASP A 71 -2.09 -17.92 1.89
N ILE A 72 -1.95 -16.60 2.03
CA ILE A 72 -2.78 -15.77 2.92
C ILE A 72 -3.94 -15.14 2.14
N ILE A 73 -3.65 -14.58 0.97
CA ILE A 73 -4.61 -13.92 0.10
C ILE A 73 -4.08 -13.88 -1.34
N ASP A 74 -4.98 -14.03 -2.32
CA ASP A 74 -4.68 -13.75 -3.71
C ASP A 74 -4.22 -12.29 -3.87
N ASN A 75 -3.32 -12.03 -4.81
CA ASN A 75 -2.87 -10.68 -5.09
C ASN A 75 -3.07 -10.29 -6.55
N TRP A 76 -2.99 -8.98 -6.82
CA TRP A 76 -3.26 -8.42 -8.14
C TRP A 76 -2.25 -8.83 -9.23
N LEU A 77 -1.05 -9.32 -8.85
CA LEU A 77 0.07 -9.58 -9.77
C LEU A 77 -0.19 -10.86 -10.59
N ILE A 78 -0.05 -10.75 -11.91
CA ILE A 78 -0.08 -11.90 -12.85
C ILE A 78 1.35 -12.27 -13.24
N SER A 79 2.18 -11.29 -13.63
CA SER A 79 3.55 -11.52 -14.09
C SER A 79 4.41 -10.27 -14.00
N SER A 80 5.72 -10.47 -14.08
CA SER A 80 6.71 -9.40 -14.17
C SER A 80 7.69 -9.72 -15.29
N PRO A 81 7.44 -9.21 -16.51
CA PRO A 81 8.28 -9.51 -17.67
C PRO A 81 9.62 -8.78 -17.66
N ASP A 82 9.78 -7.77 -16.81
CA ASP A 82 10.99 -6.94 -16.68
C ASP A 82 11.19 -6.55 -15.21
N PRO A 83 12.42 -6.34 -14.72
CA PRO A 83 12.68 -6.02 -13.31
C PRO A 83 11.89 -4.83 -12.74
N ASN A 84 11.50 -3.88 -13.57
CA ASN A 84 10.72 -2.71 -13.15
C ASN A 84 9.27 -2.70 -13.68
N VAL A 85 8.80 -3.80 -14.29
CA VAL A 85 7.46 -3.91 -14.88
C VAL A 85 6.65 -4.98 -14.19
N SER A 86 5.46 -4.63 -13.74
CA SER A 86 4.45 -5.56 -13.21
C SER A 86 3.19 -5.52 -14.07
N ILE A 87 2.64 -6.68 -14.35
CA ILE A 87 1.36 -6.86 -15.05
C ILE A 87 0.40 -7.54 -14.09
N GLY A 88 -0.80 -7.03 -13.96
CA GLY A 88 -1.76 -7.60 -13.02
C GLY A 88 -3.20 -7.21 -13.32
N HIS A 89 -4.10 -7.72 -12.49
CA HIS A 89 -5.53 -7.45 -12.56
C HIS A 89 -5.85 -5.99 -12.22
N LYS A 90 -6.73 -5.37 -12.98
CA LYS A 90 -7.33 -4.09 -12.60
C LYS A 90 -8.48 -4.37 -11.65
N LEU A 91 -8.23 -4.15 -10.39
CA LEU A 91 -9.20 -4.33 -9.32
C LEU A 91 -9.95 -3.03 -9.02
N LYS A 92 -11.10 -3.13 -8.39
CA LYS A 92 -11.81 -2.00 -7.78
C LYS A 92 -11.20 -1.76 -6.39
N PRO A 93 -10.37 -0.71 -6.19
CA PRO A 93 -9.70 -0.50 -4.92
C PRO A 93 -10.68 -0.13 -3.82
N ILE A 94 -10.45 -0.63 -2.62
CA ILE A 94 -11.08 -0.13 -1.40
C ILE A 94 -10.44 1.23 -1.09
N LYS A 95 -11.26 2.24 -0.75
CA LYS A 95 -10.81 3.63 -0.56
C LYS A 95 -10.24 3.88 0.84
N ILE A 96 -9.55 2.88 1.38
CA ILE A 96 -8.74 2.97 2.60
C ILE A 96 -7.42 2.25 2.43
N GLU A 97 -6.44 2.66 3.19
CA GLU A 97 -5.16 2.01 3.35
C GLU A 97 -5.08 1.43 4.75
N MET A 98 -4.79 0.13 4.86
CA MET A 98 -4.65 -0.55 6.14
C MET A 98 -3.22 -0.40 6.64
N VAL A 99 -2.98 0.64 7.44
CA VAL A 99 -1.69 0.85 8.11
C VAL A 99 -1.65 0.04 9.39
N ILE A 100 -0.67 -0.84 9.54
CA ILE A 100 -0.44 -1.63 10.74
C ILE A 100 0.92 -1.29 11.33
N ARG A 101 0.97 -1.12 12.65
CA ARG A 101 2.15 -0.65 13.37
C ARG A 101 2.51 -1.61 14.50
N GLY A 102 3.73 -2.13 14.48
CA GLY A 102 4.29 -2.92 15.56
C GLY A 102 5.00 -2.08 16.63
N TYR A 103 5.27 -0.81 16.34
CA TYR A 103 6.08 0.08 17.20
C TYR A 103 5.51 1.49 17.23
N LEU A 104 5.72 2.18 18.35
CA LEU A 104 5.44 3.61 18.49
C LEU A 104 6.51 4.42 17.75
N SER A 105 6.33 4.62 16.45
CA SER A 105 7.28 5.31 15.59
C SER A 105 6.57 6.21 14.57
N GLY A 106 7.32 7.09 13.93
CA GLY A 106 6.85 7.94 12.84
C GLY A 106 5.64 8.81 13.22
N HIS A 107 4.53 8.67 12.50
CA HIS A 107 3.31 9.45 12.73
C HIS A 107 2.69 9.19 14.11
N ALA A 108 2.61 7.93 14.54
CA ALA A 108 2.06 7.57 15.86
C ALA A 108 2.89 8.16 17.01
N ASP A 109 4.22 8.16 16.90
CA ASP A 109 5.11 8.76 17.89
C ASP A 109 4.96 10.29 17.96
N ARG A 110 4.83 10.96 16.82
CA ARG A 110 4.57 12.41 16.78
C ARG A 110 3.26 12.77 17.46
N LEU A 111 2.18 12.04 17.18
CA LEU A 111 0.89 12.23 17.82
C LEU A 111 0.99 11.98 19.34
N TYR A 112 1.63 10.89 19.74
CA TYR A 112 1.79 10.55 21.14
C TYR A 112 2.57 11.64 21.91
N LYS A 113 3.65 12.16 21.34
CA LYS A 113 4.42 13.29 21.90
C LYS A 113 3.64 14.59 21.98
N SER A 114 2.68 14.81 21.07
CA SER A 114 1.79 15.96 21.14
C SER A 114 0.68 15.83 22.19
N GLY A 115 0.65 14.73 22.94
CA GLY A 115 -0.31 14.47 24.00
C GLY A 115 -1.48 13.57 23.61
N ALA A 116 -1.59 13.13 22.34
CA ALA A 116 -2.62 12.19 21.93
C ALA A 116 -2.43 10.83 22.64
N ARG A 117 -3.55 10.20 23.03
CA ARG A 117 -3.59 8.86 23.63
C ARG A 117 -4.48 7.92 22.84
N SER A 118 -4.81 8.32 21.63
CA SER A 118 -5.47 7.44 20.64
C SER A 118 -5.13 7.87 19.23
N ILE A 119 -5.12 6.90 18.32
CA ILE A 119 -4.96 7.09 16.88
C ILE A 119 -5.96 6.20 16.15
N CYS A 120 -6.75 6.74 15.22
CA CYS A 120 -7.81 6.01 14.50
C CYS A 120 -8.79 5.25 15.43
N GLY A 121 -9.04 5.78 16.64
CA GLY A 121 -9.88 5.13 17.65
C GLY A 121 -9.17 4.06 18.49
N VAL A 122 -7.93 3.69 18.19
CA VAL A 122 -7.12 2.76 18.99
C VAL A 122 -6.45 3.52 20.13
N LYS A 123 -6.67 3.05 21.36
CA LYS A 123 -6.05 3.65 22.56
C LYS A 123 -4.59 3.28 22.68
N MET A 124 -3.78 4.24 23.06
CA MET A 124 -2.38 4.06 23.40
C MET A 124 -2.21 4.33 24.90
N PRO A 125 -1.65 3.39 25.69
CA PRO A 125 -1.46 3.57 27.13
C PRO A 125 -0.48 4.70 27.44
N ASP A 126 -0.55 5.23 28.66
CA ASP A 126 0.45 6.18 29.16
C ASP A 126 1.80 5.48 29.40
N GLY A 127 2.88 6.26 29.35
CA GLY A 127 4.23 5.77 29.65
C GLY A 127 4.96 5.11 28.50
N LEU A 128 4.38 5.07 27.29
CA LEU A 128 5.09 4.59 26.10
C LEU A 128 6.25 5.53 25.75
N VAL A 129 7.36 4.96 25.31
CA VAL A 129 8.53 5.71 24.83
C VAL A 129 8.71 5.54 23.32
N SER A 130 9.36 6.49 22.66
CA SER A 130 9.62 6.44 21.22
C SER A 130 10.27 5.12 20.80
N ASN A 131 9.81 4.56 19.71
CA ASN A 131 10.26 3.29 19.14
C ASN A 131 9.98 2.06 20.04
N GLN A 132 9.19 2.20 21.08
CA GLN A 132 8.75 1.05 21.87
C GLN A 132 7.88 0.13 21.02
N LYS A 133 8.09 -1.18 21.13
CA LYS A 133 7.24 -2.20 20.55
C LYS A 133 5.88 -2.18 21.26
N PHE A 134 4.79 -2.24 20.52
CA PHE A 134 3.46 -2.47 21.10
C PHE A 134 3.34 -3.93 21.54
N ASP A 135 2.53 -4.19 22.57
CA ASP A 135 2.24 -5.56 23.02
C ASP A 135 1.61 -6.37 21.90
N GLU A 136 0.69 -5.73 21.15
CA GLU A 136 0.12 -6.24 19.91
C GLU A 136 0.17 -5.15 18.83
N PRO A 137 0.41 -5.51 17.55
CA PRO A 137 0.39 -4.54 16.47
C PRO A 137 -0.98 -3.87 16.36
N ILE A 138 -1.01 -2.54 16.20
CA ILE A 138 -2.22 -1.74 16.08
C ILE A 138 -2.50 -1.39 14.63
N ILE A 139 -3.78 -1.44 14.23
CA ILE A 139 -4.22 -1.01 12.90
C ILE A 139 -4.76 0.41 12.98
N THR A 140 -4.18 1.29 12.16
CA THR A 140 -4.47 2.73 12.10
C THR A 140 -4.75 3.14 10.67
N PRO A 141 -5.96 2.87 10.13
CA PRO A 141 -6.24 3.09 8.72
C PRO A 141 -6.16 4.55 8.32
N SER A 142 -5.86 4.80 7.05
CA SER A 142 -6.01 6.10 6.42
C SER A 142 -6.97 6.04 5.23
N THR A 143 -7.61 7.15 4.91
CA THR A 143 -8.38 7.28 3.67
C THR A 143 -7.41 7.26 2.49
N LYS A 144 -7.89 6.82 1.33
CA LYS A 144 -7.21 7.02 0.06
C LYS A 144 -7.91 8.14 -0.68
N ALA A 145 -7.38 9.35 -0.53
CA ALA A 145 -7.95 10.53 -1.17
C ALA A 145 -7.66 10.53 -2.67
N ASP A 146 -8.68 10.85 -3.47
CA ASP A 146 -8.48 11.10 -4.90
C ASP A 146 -7.78 12.47 -5.13
N PHE A 147 -7.96 13.41 -4.19
CA PHE A 147 -7.32 14.74 -4.16
C PHE A 147 -6.97 15.12 -2.71
N GLY A 148 -5.84 15.78 -2.52
CA GLY A 148 -5.36 16.21 -1.18
C GLY A 148 -4.46 15.18 -0.53
N HIS A 149 -4.53 15.10 0.80
CA HIS A 149 -3.74 14.17 1.61
C HIS A 149 -4.62 13.09 2.22
N ASP A 150 -4.05 11.92 2.40
CA ASP A 150 -4.69 10.84 3.15
C ASP A 150 -4.84 11.25 4.61
N GLU A 151 -5.99 10.94 5.21
CA GLU A 151 -6.34 11.29 6.59
C GLU A 151 -6.56 10.03 7.42
N ASP A 152 -6.15 10.10 8.69
CA ASP A 152 -6.45 9.05 9.65
C ASP A 152 -7.98 8.83 9.75
N ILE A 153 -8.41 7.58 9.72
CA ILE A 153 -9.83 7.21 9.82
C ILE A 153 -10.02 6.06 10.80
N SER A 154 -11.04 6.14 11.64
CA SER A 154 -11.35 5.06 12.58
C SER A 154 -12.18 3.94 11.94
N LYS A 155 -12.13 2.71 12.52
CA LYS A 155 -13.05 1.61 12.17
C LYS A 155 -14.51 2.08 12.19
N SER A 156 -14.90 2.81 13.24
CA SER A 156 -16.27 3.32 13.38
C SER A 156 -16.67 4.26 12.25
N ASP A 157 -15.76 5.10 11.76
CA ASP A 157 -16.07 6.03 10.67
C ASP A 157 -16.06 5.34 9.31
N ILE A 158 -15.21 4.33 9.11
CA ILE A 158 -15.25 3.47 7.91
C ILE A 158 -16.62 2.82 7.76
N LEU A 159 -17.15 2.26 8.86
CA LEU A 159 -18.48 1.62 8.89
C LEU A 159 -19.59 2.64 8.71
N LYS A 160 -19.56 3.77 9.42
CA LYS A 160 -20.56 4.86 9.29
C LYS A 160 -20.63 5.44 7.88
N LYS A 161 -19.48 5.56 7.22
CA LYS A 161 -19.39 6.05 5.83
C LYS A 161 -19.71 4.97 4.80
N ASN A 162 -20.05 3.75 5.20
CA ASN A 162 -20.32 2.60 4.35
C ASN A 162 -19.19 2.33 3.33
N ILE A 163 -17.93 2.57 3.71
CA ILE A 163 -16.76 2.24 2.87
C ILE A 163 -16.60 0.72 2.84
N LEU A 164 -16.78 0.06 3.98
CA LEU A 164 -16.83 -1.40 4.14
C LEU A 164 -18.00 -1.76 5.09
N SER A 165 -18.59 -2.94 4.90
CA SER A 165 -19.43 -3.57 5.92
C SER A 165 -18.58 -4.05 7.10
N ILE A 166 -19.24 -4.42 8.20
CA ILE A 166 -18.53 -4.98 9.36
C ILE A 166 -17.77 -6.25 8.99
N ASP A 167 -18.40 -7.17 8.28
CA ASP A 167 -17.79 -8.44 7.86
C ASP A 167 -16.59 -8.21 6.94
N GLN A 168 -16.72 -7.29 5.98
CA GLN A 168 -15.63 -6.91 5.08
C GLN A 168 -14.45 -6.28 5.84
N TYR A 169 -14.74 -5.41 6.81
CA TYR A 169 -13.68 -4.80 7.61
C TYR A 169 -12.94 -5.85 8.43
N GLU A 170 -13.67 -6.76 9.10
CA GLU A 170 -13.07 -7.82 9.92
C GLU A 170 -12.24 -8.81 9.08
N GLU A 171 -12.69 -9.12 7.87
CA GLU A 171 -11.91 -9.92 6.92
C GLU A 171 -10.58 -9.23 6.57
N VAL A 172 -10.62 -7.95 6.16
CA VAL A 172 -9.44 -7.16 5.79
C VAL A 172 -8.52 -6.97 7.00
N GLU A 173 -9.06 -6.69 8.19
CA GLU A 173 -8.32 -6.57 9.45
C GLU A 173 -7.54 -7.85 9.78
N LYS A 174 -8.22 -9.01 9.73
CA LYS A 174 -7.60 -10.32 9.96
C LYS A 174 -6.48 -10.63 8.96
N ILE A 175 -6.70 -10.33 7.69
CA ILE A 175 -5.70 -10.53 6.64
C ILE A 175 -4.51 -9.60 6.86
N THR A 176 -4.75 -8.34 7.22
CA THR A 176 -3.71 -7.35 7.53
C THR A 176 -2.78 -7.84 8.64
N HIS A 177 -3.31 -8.41 9.72
CA HIS A 177 -2.49 -9.00 10.79
C HIS A 177 -1.63 -10.17 10.28
N LYS A 178 -2.19 -11.09 9.50
CA LYS A 178 -1.43 -12.23 8.94
C LYS A 178 -0.32 -11.80 8.00
N LEU A 179 -0.58 -10.79 7.16
CA LEU A 179 0.44 -10.22 6.26
C LEU A 179 1.57 -9.57 7.06
N PHE A 180 1.24 -8.82 8.11
CA PHE A 180 2.22 -8.18 8.97
C PHE A 180 3.07 -9.20 9.74
N GLU A 181 2.46 -10.25 10.28
CA GLU A 181 3.16 -11.35 10.94
C GLU A 181 4.16 -12.03 9.97
N ARG A 182 3.72 -12.35 8.74
CA ARG A 182 4.59 -12.91 7.70
C ARG A 182 5.74 -11.95 7.35
N GLY A 183 5.45 -10.69 7.15
CA GLY A 183 6.46 -9.68 6.85
C GLY A 183 7.45 -9.48 7.99
N THR A 184 6.99 -9.50 9.24
CA THR A 184 7.84 -9.42 10.43
C THR A 184 8.82 -10.60 10.49
N LYS A 185 8.33 -11.84 10.27
CA LYS A 185 9.18 -13.02 10.25
C LYS A 185 10.23 -12.95 9.14
N ILE A 186 9.85 -12.55 7.93
CA ILE A 186 10.79 -12.39 6.81
C ILE A 186 11.85 -11.32 7.11
N ALA A 187 11.48 -10.24 7.79
CA ALA A 187 12.41 -9.19 8.21
C ALA A 187 13.38 -9.70 9.28
N GLU A 188 12.87 -10.36 10.31
CA GLU A 188 13.67 -10.93 11.42
C GLU A 188 14.72 -11.92 10.90
N GLU A 189 14.38 -12.80 9.97
CA GLU A 189 15.31 -13.76 9.33
C GLU A 189 16.46 -13.05 8.58
N ARG A 190 16.31 -11.77 8.27
CA ARG A 190 17.31 -10.91 7.60
C ARG A 190 17.96 -9.90 8.54
N GLY A 191 17.73 -10.01 9.85
CA GLY A 191 18.26 -9.07 10.86
C GLY A 191 17.63 -7.68 10.79
N LEU A 192 16.41 -7.56 10.23
CA LEU A 192 15.66 -6.31 10.09
C LEU A 192 14.47 -6.31 11.05
N ILE A 193 13.98 -5.11 11.36
CA ILE A 193 12.76 -4.89 12.13
C ILE A 193 11.71 -4.29 11.22
N LEU A 194 10.57 -4.96 11.04
CA LEU A 194 9.42 -4.39 10.39
C LEU A 194 8.63 -3.53 11.38
N VAL A 195 8.84 -2.23 11.32
CA VAL A 195 8.23 -1.26 12.26
C VAL A 195 6.76 -1.05 11.98
N ASP A 196 6.44 -0.76 10.73
CA ASP A 196 5.09 -0.61 10.21
C ASP A 196 5.04 -0.94 8.72
N THR A 197 3.84 -1.12 8.21
CA THR A 197 3.59 -1.25 6.78
C THR A 197 2.16 -0.84 6.44
N LYS A 198 1.88 -0.70 5.16
CA LYS A 198 0.61 -0.27 4.62
C LYS A 198 0.18 -1.23 3.52
N TYR A 199 -1.04 -1.75 3.64
CA TYR A 199 -1.66 -2.62 2.65
C TYR A 199 -2.85 -1.95 2.00
N GLU A 200 -3.00 -2.16 0.71
CA GLU A 200 -4.15 -1.75 -0.07
C GLU A 200 -4.84 -2.98 -0.63
N PHE A 201 -6.16 -2.97 -0.59
CA PHE A 201 -6.98 -4.09 -1.04
C PHE A 201 -7.95 -3.65 -2.13
N GLY A 202 -8.41 -4.59 -2.92
CA GLY A 202 -9.40 -4.35 -3.96
C GLY A 202 -10.23 -5.59 -4.26
N TYR A 203 -11.35 -5.37 -4.93
CA TYR A 203 -12.26 -6.45 -5.35
C TYR A 203 -12.20 -6.65 -6.87
N ASP A 204 -12.26 -7.90 -7.31
CA ASP A 204 -12.51 -8.23 -8.70
C ASP A 204 -14.01 -8.09 -9.06
N ASN A 205 -14.35 -8.35 -10.32
CA ASN A 205 -15.74 -8.29 -10.81
C ASN A 205 -16.65 -9.39 -10.24
N LYS A 206 -16.08 -10.36 -9.48
CA LYS A 206 -16.81 -11.42 -8.77
C LYS A 206 -16.85 -11.18 -7.26
N ASN A 207 -16.51 -9.98 -6.80
CA ASN A 207 -16.38 -9.61 -5.40
C ASN A 207 -15.39 -10.47 -4.59
N ARG A 208 -14.35 -11.02 -5.22
CA ARG A 208 -13.25 -11.65 -4.50
C ARG A 208 -12.24 -10.58 -4.10
N LEU A 209 -11.79 -10.68 -2.84
CA LEU A 209 -10.80 -9.77 -2.26
C LEU A 209 -9.38 -10.13 -2.72
N TYR A 210 -8.59 -9.12 -3.03
CA TYR A 210 -7.18 -9.21 -3.44
C TYR A 210 -6.34 -8.19 -2.69
N LEU A 211 -5.06 -8.52 -2.50
CA LEU A 211 -4.02 -7.60 -2.06
C LEU A 211 -3.44 -6.86 -3.27
#